data_51d9cbdb5026c2b3e0a344a2dae70c1f
#
_entry.id   51d9cbdb5026c2b3e0a344a2dae70c1f
#
_cell.length_a   1.000
_cell.length_b   1.000
_cell.length_c   1.000
_cell.angle_alpha   90.00
_cell.angle_beta   90.00
_cell.angle_gamma   90.00
#
_symmetry.space_group_name_H-M   'P 1'
#
loop_
_entity.id
_entity.type
_entity.pdbx_description
1 polymer ?
#
loop_
_entity_poly.entity_id
_entity_poly.type
_entity_poly.pdbx_seq_one_letter_code
_entity_poly.pdbx_strand_id
1 'polypeptide(L)'
;MDQLIDALLALSPDVRYVAIRQGAELVLRERAGLAGASGAESDRYEELLVNPTLLTLTTQRGNIDAGGLRYVLVRYGNFFQFVLPVPGGQVSIALEPRAVSVELLEPITAILRRHELVS
;
A
#
# COMPACT_ATOMS: atom_id res chain seq x y z
N MET A 1 -12.26 -1.92 9.66
CA MET A 1 -11.27 -1.20 8.83
C MET A 1 -10.33 -0.33 9.67
N ASP A 2 -10.85 0.38 10.66
CA ASP A 2 -10.01 1.23 11.51
C ASP A 2 -8.96 0.45 12.30
N GLN A 3 -9.30 -0.73 12.81
CA GLN A 3 -8.34 -1.57 13.53
C GLN A 3 -7.18 -2.00 12.63
N LEU A 4 -7.46 -2.32 11.36
CA LEU A 4 -6.44 -2.70 10.40
C LEU A 4 -5.49 -1.52 10.14
N ILE A 5 -6.04 -0.35 9.88
CA ILE A 5 -5.24 0.85 9.61
C ILE A 5 -4.40 1.21 10.83
N ASP A 6 -5.00 1.17 12.03
CA ASP A 6 -4.27 1.44 13.27
C ASP A 6 -3.12 0.46 13.47
N ALA A 7 -3.34 -0.83 13.19
CA ALA A 7 -2.29 -1.84 13.31
C ALA A 7 -1.14 -1.58 12.35
N LEU A 8 -1.43 -1.17 11.11
CA LEU A 8 -0.41 -0.87 10.11
C LEU A 8 0.39 0.38 10.50
N LEU A 9 -0.29 1.43 10.96
CA LEU A 9 0.39 2.66 11.41
C LEU A 9 1.23 2.43 12.66
N ALA A 10 0.80 1.53 13.54
CA ALA A 10 1.53 1.20 14.77
C ALA A 10 2.74 0.31 14.53
N LEU A 11 2.83 -0.34 13.37
CA LEU A 11 3.90 -1.27 13.04
C LEU A 11 5.28 -0.61 13.07
N SER A 12 5.38 0.61 12.56
CA SER A 12 6.63 1.34 12.48
C SER A 12 6.34 2.84 12.38
N PRO A 13 7.18 3.70 13.02
CA PRO A 13 7.04 5.16 12.82
C PRO A 13 7.36 5.58 11.39
N ASP A 14 7.94 4.70 10.59
CA ASP A 14 8.27 4.97 9.19
C ASP A 14 7.09 4.78 8.24
N VAL A 15 5.96 4.25 8.73
CA VAL A 15 4.72 4.20 7.94
C VAL A 15 4.11 5.60 7.91
N ARG A 16 4.07 6.21 6.71
CA ARG A 16 3.59 7.58 6.51
C ARG A 16 2.08 7.64 6.35
N TYR A 17 1.53 6.75 5.53
CA TYR A 17 0.08 6.63 5.39
C TYR A 17 -0.30 5.21 4.98
N VAL A 18 -1.57 4.92 5.16
CA VAL A 18 -2.20 3.67 4.74
C VAL A 18 -3.46 4.00 3.94
N ALA A 19 -3.60 3.39 2.78
CA ALA A 19 -4.82 3.50 1.98
C ALA A 19 -5.33 2.11 1.65
N ILE A 20 -6.62 1.92 1.70
CA ILE A 20 -7.28 0.66 1.34
C ILE A 20 -8.41 0.99 0.38
N ARG A 21 -8.32 0.44 -0.82
CA ARG A 21 -9.39 0.53 -1.81
C ARG A 21 -9.97 -0.86 -2.06
N GLN A 22 -11.27 -0.97 -1.94
CA GLN A 22 -12.01 -2.17 -2.34
C GLN A 22 -13.25 -1.73 -3.11
N GLY A 23 -13.34 -2.13 -4.38
CA GLY A 23 -14.37 -1.63 -5.26
C GLY A 23 -14.24 -0.11 -5.43
N ALA A 24 -15.34 0.61 -5.21
CA ALA A 24 -15.38 2.07 -5.28
C ALA A 24 -15.03 2.75 -3.96
N GLU A 25 -14.86 1.99 -2.88
CA GLU A 25 -14.56 2.56 -1.57
C GLU A 25 -13.07 2.74 -1.38
N LEU A 26 -12.68 3.91 -0.90
CA LEU A 26 -11.30 4.24 -0.55
C LEU A 26 -11.28 4.82 0.85
N VAL A 27 -10.52 4.19 1.74
CA VAL A 27 -10.22 4.69 3.07
C VAL A 27 -8.74 5.00 3.12
N LEU A 28 -8.39 6.22 3.53
CA LEU A 28 -7.02 6.68 3.56
C LEU A 28 -6.77 7.40 4.88
N ARG A 29 -5.68 7.07 5.55
CA ARG A 29 -5.26 7.77 6.76
C ARG A 29 -3.77 8.07 6.71
N GLU A 30 -3.44 9.33 6.95
CA GLU A 30 -2.08 9.84 6.97
C GLU A 30 -1.62 10.07 8.41
N ARG A 31 -0.36 9.78 8.68
CA ARG A 31 0.24 10.12 9.97
C ARG A 31 0.39 11.64 10.07
N ALA A 32 0.09 12.20 11.23
CA ALA A 32 0.18 13.64 11.45
C ALA A 32 1.64 14.10 11.44
N GLY A 33 1.87 15.36 11.01
CA GLY A 33 3.16 16.02 11.11
C GLY A 33 4.21 15.58 10.10
N LEU A 34 3.82 15.00 8.97
CA LEU A 34 4.77 14.53 7.97
C LEU A 34 5.41 15.68 7.20
N ALA A 35 6.73 15.60 7.03
CA ALA A 35 7.45 16.46 6.11
C ALA A 35 7.31 15.90 4.68
N GLY A 36 7.07 16.77 3.71
CA GLY A 36 6.96 16.37 2.31
C GLY A 36 5.71 15.53 2.01
N ALA A 37 4.66 15.67 2.82
CA ALA A 37 3.41 14.96 2.59
C ALA A 37 2.72 15.44 1.32
N SER A 38 2.13 14.50 0.57
CA SER A 38 1.34 14.81 -0.62
C SER A 38 0.00 15.42 -0.24
N GLY A 39 -0.58 16.20 -1.15
CA GLY A 39 -1.93 16.73 -0.97
C GLY A 39 -2.99 15.66 -1.19
N ALA A 40 -4.20 15.92 -0.69
CA ALA A 40 -5.31 14.97 -0.79
C ALA A 40 -5.64 14.60 -2.24
N GLU A 41 -5.55 15.53 -3.17
CA GLU A 41 -5.81 15.25 -4.58
C GLU A 41 -4.76 14.32 -5.19
N SER A 42 -3.49 14.51 -4.83
CA SER A 42 -2.41 13.64 -5.28
C SER A 42 -2.56 12.23 -4.74
N ASP A 43 -2.96 12.10 -3.48
CA ASP A 43 -3.21 10.80 -2.85
C ASP A 43 -4.36 10.07 -3.55
N ARG A 44 -5.44 10.78 -3.86
CA ARG A 44 -6.55 10.17 -4.58
C ARG A 44 -6.16 9.76 -6.00
N TYR A 45 -5.36 10.56 -6.70
CA TYR A 45 -4.83 10.22 -8.01
C TYR A 45 -4.01 8.93 -7.94
N GLU A 46 -3.13 8.81 -6.93
CA GLU A 46 -2.32 7.62 -6.72
C GLU A 46 -3.20 6.38 -6.51
N GLU A 47 -4.17 6.48 -5.61
CA GLU A 47 -4.95 5.31 -5.21
C GLU A 47 -6.02 4.92 -6.23
N LEU A 48 -6.56 5.86 -6.98
CA LEU A 48 -7.64 5.59 -7.91
C LEU A 48 -7.20 5.39 -9.35
N LEU A 49 -6.02 5.89 -9.73
CA LEU A 49 -5.50 5.80 -11.10
C LEU A 49 -4.15 5.11 -11.21
N VAL A 50 -3.15 5.56 -10.47
CA VAL A 50 -1.78 5.04 -10.63
C VAL A 50 -1.69 3.60 -10.16
N ASN A 51 -2.05 3.32 -8.91
CA ASN A 51 -1.90 1.99 -8.33
C ASN A 51 -2.78 0.95 -9.03
N PRO A 52 -4.07 1.20 -9.33
CA PRO A 52 -4.86 0.24 -10.07
C PRO A 52 -4.30 -0.08 -11.46
N THR A 53 -3.73 0.91 -12.15
CA THR A 53 -3.12 0.70 -13.46
C THR A 53 -1.87 -0.15 -13.36
N LEU A 54 -0.98 0.14 -12.41
CA LEU A 54 0.21 -0.66 -12.17
C LEU A 54 -0.15 -2.10 -11.84
N LEU A 55 -1.13 -2.31 -10.96
CA LEU A 55 -1.57 -3.66 -10.58
C LEU A 55 -2.20 -4.41 -11.74
N THR A 56 -2.97 -3.74 -12.58
CA THR A 56 -3.58 -4.37 -13.76
C THR A 56 -2.51 -4.93 -14.67
N LEU A 57 -1.52 -4.13 -15.02
CA LEU A 57 -0.46 -4.54 -15.95
C LEU A 57 0.44 -5.61 -15.34
N THR A 58 0.85 -5.43 -14.10
CA THR A 58 1.75 -6.38 -13.43
C THR A 58 1.05 -7.69 -13.09
N THR A 59 -0.23 -7.65 -12.77
CA THR A 59 -1.02 -8.87 -12.54
C THR A 59 -1.12 -9.69 -13.82
N GLN A 60 -1.43 -9.04 -14.95
CA GLN A 60 -1.49 -9.71 -16.25
C GLN A 60 -0.15 -10.36 -16.59
N ARG A 61 0.95 -9.63 -16.40
CA ARG A 61 2.30 -10.18 -16.62
C ARG A 61 2.59 -11.36 -15.71
N GLY A 62 2.28 -11.24 -14.43
CA GLY A 62 2.55 -12.28 -13.43
C GLY A 62 1.80 -13.57 -13.67
N ASN A 63 0.58 -13.47 -14.22
CA ASN A 63 -0.28 -14.64 -14.44
C ASN A 63 0.12 -15.46 -15.66
N ILE A 64 0.99 -14.96 -16.53
CA ILE A 64 1.45 -15.73 -17.70
C ILE A 64 2.36 -16.88 -17.27
N ASP A 65 3.45 -16.59 -16.57
CA ASP A 65 4.45 -17.60 -16.22
C ASP A 65 5.31 -17.24 -15.01
N ALA A 66 4.90 -16.23 -14.23
CA ALA A 66 5.72 -15.71 -13.15
C ALA A 66 5.16 -16.00 -11.75
N GLY A 67 4.14 -16.83 -11.63
CA GLY A 67 3.59 -17.25 -10.33
C GLY A 67 2.64 -16.25 -9.69
N GLY A 68 2.18 -15.24 -10.43
CA GLY A 68 1.28 -14.22 -9.93
C GLY A 68 2.01 -13.04 -9.31
N LEU A 69 1.30 -11.93 -9.16
CA LEU A 69 1.84 -10.72 -8.56
C LEU A 69 1.75 -10.80 -7.04
N ARG A 70 2.84 -10.46 -6.34
CA ARG A 70 2.85 -10.34 -4.88
C ARG A 70 2.69 -8.91 -4.42
N TYR A 71 3.50 -7.99 -4.96
CA TYR A 71 3.44 -6.57 -4.61
C TYR A 71 4.17 -5.74 -5.66
N VAL A 72 3.93 -4.43 -5.62
CA VAL A 72 4.69 -3.43 -6.37
C VAL A 72 5.30 -2.46 -5.38
N LEU A 73 6.58 -2.16 -5.54
CA LEU A 73 7.28 -1.16 -4.73
C LEU A 73 7.77 -0.06 -5.65
N VAL A 74 7.30 1.16 -5.39
CA VAL A 74 7.72 2.35 -6.14
C VAL A 74 8.51 3.25 -5.21
N ARG A 75 9.68 3.72 -5.66
CA ARG A 75 10.47 4.71 -4.93
C ARG A 75 10.24 6.08 -5.57
N TYR A 76 9.45 6.91 -4.89
CA TYR A 76 9.36 8.33 -5.21
C TYR A 76 10.48 9.10 -4.48
N GLY A 77 10.66 10.38 -4.80
CA GLY A 77 11.67 11.19 -4.15
C GLY A 77 11.49 11.31 -2.64
N ASN A 78 10.23 11.42 -2.20
CA ASN A 78 9.89 11.70 -0.81
C ASN A 78 9.50 10.46 0.00
N PHE A 79 9.20 9.34 -0.64
CA PHE A 79 8.76 8.14 0.07
C PHE A 79 8.78 6.91 -0.84
N PHE A 80 8.69 5.73 -0.22
CA PHE A 80 8.36 4.50 -0.92
C PHE A 80 6.85 4.31 -0.93
N GLN A 81 6.32 3.78 -2.03
CA GLN A 81 4.92 3.39 -2.15
C GLN A 81 4.85 1.88 -2.32
N PHE A 82 4.34 1.19 -1.31
CA PHE A 82 4.24 -0.26 -1.27
C PHE A 82 2.79 -0.64 -1.54
N VAL A 83 2.53 -1.32 -2.67
CA VAL A 83 1.17 -1.62 -3.13
C VAL A 83 0.98 -3.13 -3.20
N LEU A 84 -0.02 -3.64 -2.47
CA LEU A 84 -0.33 -5.05 -2.42
C LEU A 84 -1.75 -5.29 -2.95
N PRO A 85 -1.91 -6.21 -3.91
CA PRO A 85 -3.25 -6.56 -4.37
C PRO A 85 -4.01 -7.30 -3.27
N VAL A 86 -5.28 -6.97 -3.15
CA VAL A 86 -6.23 -7.68 -2.28
C VAL A 86 -7.51 -7.95 -3.09
N PRO A 87 -8.39 -8.84 -2.63
CA PRO A 87 -9.64 -9.07 -3.36
C PRO A 87 -10.41 -7.78 -3.58
N GLY A 88 -10.65 -7.46 -4.85
CA GLY A 88 -11.41 -6.29 -5.26
C GLY A 88 -10.68 -4.96 -5.18
N GLY A 89 -9.36 -4.95 -4.88
CA GLY A 89 -8.67 -3.67 -4.75
C GLY A 89 -7.19 -3.78 -4.38
N GLN A 90 -6.75 -2.88 -3.53
CA GLN A 90 -5.36 -2.82 -3.08
C GLN A 90 -5.24 -2.25 -1.67
N VAL A 91 -4.14 -2.61 -1.02
CA VAL A 91 -3.62 -1.90 0.15
C VAL A 91 -2.36 -1.18 -0.29
N SER A 92 -2.26 0.09 0.06
CA SER A 92 -1.16 0.96 -0.33
C SER A 92 -0.56 1.58 0.92
N ILE A 93 0.75 1.46 1.08
CA ILE A 93 1.44 1.93 2.28
C ILE A 93 2.62 2.77 1.86
N ALA A 94 2.63 4.04 2.30
CA ALA A 94 3.75 4.92 2.06
C ALA A 94 4.74 4.81 3.22
N LEU A 95 6.01 4.66 2.88
CA LEU A 95 7.10 4.46 3.84
C LEU A 95 8.14 5.55 3.70
N GLU A 96 8.69 5.99 4.83
CA GLU A 96 9.77 6.96 4.86
C GLU A 96 10.97 6.47 4.02
N PRO A 97 11.71 7.40 3.36
CA PRO A 97 12.86 7.00 2.54
C PRO A 97 13.93 6.22 3.30
N ARG A 98 14.03 6.43 4.61
CA ARG A 98 14.99 5.71 5.46
C ARG A 98 14.57 4.29 5.78
N ALA A 99 13.31 3.92 5.49
CA ALA A 99 12.81 2.60 5.82
C ALA A 99 13.48 1.53 4.97
N VAL A 100 13.79 0.39 5.58
CA VAL A 100 14.23 -0.79 4.86
C VAL A 100 12.97 -1.57 4.48
N SER A 101 12.40 -1.22 3.32
CA SER A 101 11.06 -1.65 2.90
C SER A 101 10.88 -3.17 2.88
N VAL A 102 11.91 -3.91 2.42
CA VAL A 102 11.85 -5.37 2.36
C VAL A 102 11.73 -6.00 3.75
N GLU A 103 12.29 -5.38 4.78
CA GLU A 103 12.16 -5.88 6.15
C GLU A 103 10.74 -5.68 6.70
N LEU A 104 9.98 -4.76 6.14
CA LEU A 104 8.60 -4.51 6.55
C LEU A 104 7.59 -5.39 5.82
N LEU A 105 8.00 -6.07 4.75
CA LEU A 105 7.09 -6.87 3.92
C LEU A 105 6.37 -7.96 4.72
N GLU A 106 7.10 -8.80 5.43
CA GLU A 106 6.50 -9.88 6.21
C GLU A 106 5.60 -9.37 7.34
N PRO A 107 6.02 -8.38 8.15
CA PRO A 107 5.14 -7.79 9.16
C PRO A 107 3.86 -7.21 8.57
N ILE A 108 3.94 -6.50 7.45
CA ILE A 108 2.76 -5.96 6.77
C ILE A 108 1.85 -7.09 6.30
N THR A 109 2.42 -8.07 5.62
CA THR A 109 1.66 -9.22 5.09
C THR A 109 0.98 -10.00 6.21
N ALA A 110 1.67 -10.17 7.35
CA ALA A 110 1.11 -10.85 8.51
C ALA A 110 -0.11 -10.12 9.07
N ILE A 111 -0.07 -8.79 9.11
CA ILE A 111 -1.22 -7.98 9.53
C ILE A 111 -2.39 -8.16 8.56
N LEU A 112 -2.11 -8.13 7.26
CA LEU A 112 -3.15 -8.32 6.24
C LEU A 112 -3.79 -9.71 6.32
N ARG A 113 -2.98 -10.75 6.62
CA ARG A 113 -3.51 -12.11 6.82
C ARG A 113 -4.45 -12.18 8.02
N ARG A 114 -4.08 -11.55 9.13
CA ARG A 114 -4.93 -11.53 10.33
C ARG A 114 -6.26 -10.86 10.08
N HIS A 115 -6.34 -9.97 9.11
CA HIS A 115 -7.57 -9.29 8.72
C HIS A 115 -8.20 -9.91 7.45
N GLU A 116 -7.70 -11.08 7.05
CA GLU A 116 -8.26 -11.89 5.95
C GLU A 116 -8.24 -11.20 4.58
N LEU A 117 -7.34 -10.24 4.37
CA LEU A 117 -7.20 -9.56 3.07
C LEU A 117 -6.26 -10.30 2.13
N VAL A 118 -5.33 -11.10 2.65
CA VAL A 118 -4.45 -11.96 1.83
C VAL A 118 -4.40 -13.35 2.46
N SER A 119 -4.00 -14.33 1.63
CA SER A 119 -3.89 -15.73 2.06
C SER A 119 -2.63 -16.00 2.86
#